data_930fc08038891d6a3765533b8e1e7f82
#
_entry.id   930fc08038891d6a3765533b8e1e7f82
#
_cell.length_a   1.000
_cell.length_b   1.000
_cell.length_c   1.000
_cell.angle_alpha   90.00
_cell.angle_beta   90.00
_cell.angle_gamma   90.00
#
_symmetry.space_group_name_H-M   'P 1'
#
loop_
_entity.id
_entity.type
_entity.pdbx_description
1 polymer ?
#
loop_
_entity_poly.entity_id
_entity_poly.type
_entity_poly.pdbx_seq_one_letter_code
_entity_poly.pdbx_strand_id
1 'polypeptide(L)'
;MSSETPDNVILIIADSLRYDIVNDDISTIPYIRSVSKQFTNARACGCWTLPATASIFTGLLPHEHGGTSQTRYIDKENTTLAEILRDNGFDTYQVTANVATTEIFGLERGFNVVYKLWNNILPRFPKLIDFLVLIGKPRIRKKLFSKNLLMNDFSEDIKVGNSWLQSLYPVAFSKANEIIEKNKKTEKKSFIFLNLMETHYPYHINQSFKFLSKGLSNNYHELKSLFRMVDQSFLKNEETTIQLEYLQLLKDRQKASWKLIEKDLDIFVKQHHEGKNNLIIFGSDHGENFGDEDWMYHFSNLTEAGIRIPLFWLDNIDNKAESINQETSQKFIFNSILKSCRININKPIITTLFKENFDSIPMSESFWYNNNGKTLEKYKYNQFSFFKDSIKYILRGEKWHSLKIGNDSKDENKLQNLDNKVNPTEEINLSKEQKSNIQLKIDEFNIFSKRTVSGKR
;
A
#
# COMPACT_ATOMS: atom_id res chain seq x y z
N MET A 1 25.58 12.83 15.03
CA MET A 1 24.49 11.84 15.10
C MET A 1 23.83 12.00 16.44
N SER A 2 22.52 12.30 16.54
CA SER A 2 21.87 12.29 17.83
C SER A 2 22.06 10.91 18.45
N SER A 3 22.49 10.89 19.69
CA SER A 3 22.79 9.64 20.40
C SER A 3 21.54 8.89 20.86
N GLU A 4 20.36 9.41 20.58
CA GLU A 4 19.10 8.98 21.19
C GLU A 4 18.17 8.28 20.20
N THR A 5 17.49 7.24 20.68
CA THR A 5 16.40 6.59 19.94
C THR A 5 15.22 7.56 19.83
N PRO A 6 14.44 7.54 18.73
CA PRO A 6 13.31 8.45 18.57
C PRO A 6 12.28 8.28 19.68
N ASP A 7 11.67 9.40 20.09
CA ASP A 7 10.57 9.40 21.07
C ASP A 7 9.31 8.79 20.45
N ASN A 8 9.05 9.14 19.21
CA ASN A 8 7.95 8.57 18.44
C ASN A 8 8.42 8.10 17.07
N VAL A 9 7.94 6.94 16.67
CA VAL A 9 8.01 6.44 15.29
C VAL A 9 6.60 6.53 14.70
N ILE A 10 6.43 7.38 13.69
CA ILE A 10 5.13 7.63 13.05
C ILE A 10 5.21 7.14 11.60
N LEU A 11 4.51 6.05 11.31
CA LEU A 11 4.40 5.48 9.97
C LEU A 11 3.04 5.84 9.38
N ILE A 12 3.03 6.69 8.34
CA ILE A 12 1.84 7.19 7.67
C ILE A 12 1.74 6.56 6.30
N ILE A 13 0.69 5.80 6.05
CA ILE A 13 0.40 5.16 4.77
C ILE A 13 -0.88 5.75 4.18
N ALA A 14 -0.76 6.37 3.01
CA ALA A 14 -1.90 6.74 2.17
C ALA A 14 -2.19 5.57 1.21
N ASP A 15 -3.27 4.86 1.47
CA ASP A 15 -3.63 3.61 0.81
C ASP A 15 -3.84 3.79 -0.70
N SER A 16 -3.26 2.92 -1.52
CA SER A 16 -3.33 2.94 -2.99
C SER A 16 -2.77 4.19 -3.67
N LEU A 17 -2.04 5.08 -2.97
CA LEU A 17 -1.58 6.35 -3.53
C LEU A 17 -0.45 6.13 -4.54
N ARG A 18 -0.69 6.51 -5.78
CA ARG A 18 0.28 6.39 -6.88
C ARG A 18 1.47 7.32 -6.72
N TYR A 19 2.63 6.84 -7.12
CA TYR A 19 3.88 7.62 -7.15
C TYR A 19 3.76 8.88 -8.03
N ASP A 20 3.20 8.75 -9.25
CA ASP A 20 3.09 9.84 -10.20
C ASP A 20 2.14 10.97 -9.74
N ILE A 21 1.14 10.65 -8.91
CA ILE A 21 0.23 11.65 -8.33
C ILE A 21 0.94 12.54 -7.30
N VAL A 22 1.78 11.94 -6.45
CA VAL A 22 2.53 12.71 -5.43
C VAL A 22 3.65 13.53 -6.07
N ASN A 23 4.21 13.05 -7.17
CA ASN A 23 5.31 13.73 -7.87
C ASN A 23 4.86 14.54 -9.09
N ASP A 24 3.56 14.78 -9.24
CA ASP A 24 3.00 15.77 -10.18
C ASP A 24 3.37 17.20 -9.72
N ASP A 25 3.67 18.09 -10.66
CA ASP A 25 4.02 19.50 -10.41
C ASP A 25 2.98 20.26 -9.56
N ILE A 26 1.74 19.77 -9.56
CA ILE A 26 0.64 20.33 -8.78
C ILE A 26 0.67 19.90 -7.31
N SER A 27 1.38 18.83 -6.94
CA SER A 27 1.42 18.35 -5.56
C SER A 27 2.23 19.27 -4.64
N THR A 28 1.64 19.64 -3.51
CA THR A 28 2.19 20.63 -2.58
C THR A 28 2.37 20.04 -1.18
N ILE A 29 3.52 19.42 -0.95
CA ILE A 29 4.01 19.02 0.38
C ILE A 29 5.39 19.67 0.63
N PRO A 30 5.43 21.02 0.70
CA PRO A 30 6.69 21.75 0.67
C PRO A 30 7.59 21.45 1.86
N TYR A 31 7.04 21.31 3.06
CA TYR A 31 7.83 20.98 4.23
C TYR A 31 8.44 19.59 4.14
N ILE A 32 7.62 18.58 3.82
CA ILE A 32 8.09 17.20 3.67
C ILE A 32 9.24 17.15 2.66
N ARG A 33 9.07 17.79 1.49
CA ARG A 33 10.12 17.81 0.45
C ARG A 33 11.36 18.56 0.87
N SER A 34 11.27 19.56 1.72
CA SER A 34 12.41 20.39 2.13
C SER A 34 13.33 19.73 3.16
N VAL A 35 12.86 18.69 3.86
CA VAL A 35 13.58 18.06 4.99
C VAL A 35 13.71 16.54 4.89
N SER A 36 13.04 15.89 3.91
CA SER A 36 13.01 14.45 3.81
C SER A 36 14.08 13.87 2.88
N LYS A 37 14.38 12.59 3.12
CA LYS A 37 14.99 11.72 2.12
C LYS A 37 13.86 11.10 1.30
N GLN A 38 13.76 11.48 0.03
CA GLN A 38 12.75 10.99 -0.90
C GLN A 38 13.31 9.83 -1.73
N PHE A 39 12.69 8.66 -1.65
CA PHE A 39 13.04 7.50 -2.46
C PHE A 39 12.24 7.52 -3.77
N THR A 40 12.90 7.81 -4.88
CA THR A 40 12.22 7.96 -6.18
C THR A 40 11.95 6.63 -6.87
N ASN A 41 12.62 5.56 -6.45
CA ASN A 41 12.52 4.23 -7.02
C ASN A 41 12.13 3.16 -5.97
N ALA A 42 11.24 3.54 -5.04
CA ALA A 42 10.68 2.60 -4.06
C ALA A 42 9.54 1.77 -4.65
N ARG A 43 9.52 0.46 -4.35
CA ARG A 43 8.48 -0.46 -4.81
C ARG A 43 7.88 -1.26 -3.69
N ALA A 44 6.57 -1.44 -3.80
CA ALA A 44 5.79 -2.32 -2.95
C ALA A 44 6.12 -3.79 -3.20
N CYS A 45 6.08 -4.61 -2.17
CA CYS A 45 6.28 -6.06 -2.30
C CYS A 45 5.04 -6.79 -2.82
N GLY A 46 3.89 -6.14 -2.77
CA GLY A 46 2.61 -6.64 -3.26
C GLY A 46 1.78 -5.53 -3.86
N CYS A 47 0.72 -5.89 -4.59
CA CYS A 47 -0.11 -4.95 -5.31
C CYS A 47 -1.44 -4.62 -4.62
N TRP A 48 -1.61 -4.95 -3.34
CA TRP A 48 -2.76 -4.61 -2.53
C TRP A 48 -2.43 -4.64 -1.04
N THR A 49 -3.31 -4.13 -0.20
CA THR A 49 -3.04 -3.79 1.21
C THR A 49 -2.42 -4.92 2.03
N LEU A 50 -2.99 -6.15 2.03
CA LEU A 50 -2.49 -7.21 2.89
C LEU A 50 -1.03 -7.58 2.59
N PRO A 51 -0.64 -8.03 1.37
CA PRO A 51 0.75 -8.42 1.12
C PRO A 51 1.71 -7.25 1.29
N ALA A 52 1.32 -6.05 0.88
CA ALA A 52 2.15 -4.88 0.93
C ALA A 52 2.40 -4.41 2.38
N THR A 53 1.35 -4.23 3.17
CA THR A 53 1.46 -3.82 4.59
C THR A 53 2.13 -4.90 5.44
N ALA A 54 1.85 -6.19 5.17
CA ALA A 54 2.53 -7.29 5.84
C ALA A 54 4.04 -7.28 5.59
N SER A 55 4.47 -6.94 4.36
CA SER A 55 5.90 -6.79 4.05
C SER A 55 6.55 -5.61 4.80
N ILE A 56 5.83 -4.49 5.00
CA ILE A 56 6.31 -3.39 5.86
C ILE A 56 6.43 -3.87 7.31
N PHE A 57 5.48 -4.66 7.80
CA PHE A 57 5.42 -5.07 9.21
C PHE A 57 6.33 -6.23 9.56
N THR A 58 6.80 -7.01 8.58
CA THR A 58 7.62 -8.21 8.83
C THR A 58 9.02 -8.14 8.21
N GLY A 59 9.25 -7.25 7.25
CA GLY A 59 10.49 -7.21 6.45
C GLY A 59 10.63 -8.35 5.45
N LEU A 60 9.55 -9.10 5.20
CA LEU A 60 9.52 -10.32 4.39
C LEU A 60 8.77 -10.10 3.06
N LEU A 61 8.94 -11.00 2.10
CA LEU A 61 8.15 -11.08 0.88
C LEU A 61 6.79 -11.77 1.13
N PRO A 62 5.78 -11.58 0.27
CA PRO A 62 4.44 -12.15 0.47
C PRO A 62 4.41 -13.67 0.66
N HIS A 63 5.22 -14.44 -0.06
CA HIS A 63 5.28 -15.89 0.15
C HIS A 63 5.94 -16.27 1.48
N GLU A 64 6.86 -15.44 1.99
CA GLU A 64 7.57 -15.70 3.26
C GLU A 64 6.68 -15.41 4.46
N HIS A 65 5.91 -14.30 4.43
CA HIS A 65 5.01 -13.95 5.55
C HIS A 65 3.62 -14.55 5.44
N GLY A 66 3.28 -15.20 4.33
CA GLY A 66 2.01 -15.88 4.12
C GLY A 66 0.81 -14.97 3.82
N GLY A 67 0.91 -13.66 3.99
CA GLY A 67 -0.18 -12.71 3.76
C GLY A 67 -0.48 -12.47 2.28
N THR A 68 -1.16 -13.38 1.62
CA THR A 68 -1.48 -13.34 0.19
C THR A 68 -2.98 -13.37 -0.06
N SER A 69 -3.41 -13.19 -1.33
CA SER A 69 -4.81 -13.35 -1.69
C SER A 69 -5.34 -14.78 -1.52
N GLN A 70 -4.44 -15.75 -1.46
CA GLN A 70 -4.79 -17.16 -1.32
C GLN A 70 -4.90 -17.58 0.15
N THR A 71 -3.98 -17.18 0.99
CA THR A 71 -3.92 -17.53 2.42
C THR A 71 -4.70 -16.56 3.31
N ARG A 72 -4.71 -15.27 2.95
CA ARG A 72 -5.46 -14.18 3.62
C ARG A 72 -5.12 -13.94 5.09
N TYR A 73 -3.94 -14.34 5.52
CA TYR A 73 -3.48 -14.14 6.89
C TYR A 73 -1.95 -14.21 6.94
N ILE A 74 -1.32 -13.39 7.76
CA ILE A 74 0.12 -13.50 7.99
C ILE A 74 0.42 -14.66 8.95
N ASP A 75 1.45 -15.44 8.66
CA ASP A 75 1.83 -16.58 9.49
C ASP A 75 2.17 -16.14 10.91
N LYS A 76 1.68 -16.89 11.88
CA LYS A 76 1.83 -16.55 13.31
C LYS A 76 3.28 -16.58 13.79
N GLU A 77 4.12 -17.33 13.11
CA GLU A 77 5.53 -17.45 13.42
C GLU A 77 6.35 -16.23 13.03
N ASN A 78 5.81 -15.39 12.12
CA ASN A 78 6.46 -14.16 11.70
C ASN A 78 6.21 -13.07 12.72
N THR A 79 7.24 -12.59 13.39
CA THR A 79 7.15 -11.48 14.34
C THR A 79 6.97 -10.16 13.60
N THR A 80 6.00 -9.35 14.03
CA THR A 80 5.73 -8.04 13.42
C THR A 80 6.58 -6.94 14.03
N LEU A 81 6.74 -5.84 13.29
CA LEU A 81 7.41 -4.62 13.76
C LEU A 81 6.79 -4.10 15.06
N ALA A 82 5.47 -4.10 15.16
CA ALA A 82 4.76 -3.64 16.35
C ALA A 82 5.03 -4.56 17.56
N GLU A 83 5.12 -5.88 17.37
CA GLU A 83 5.52 -6.82 18.43
C GLU A 83 6.92 -6.52 18.92
N ILE A 84 7.90 -6.36 18.01
CA ILE A 84 9.28 -6.07 18.37
C ILE A 84 9.39 -4.72 19.10
N LEU A 85 8.75 -3.67 18.59
CA LEU A 85 8.79 -2.35 19.21
C LEU A 85 8.14 -2.36 20.59
N ARG A 86 6.99 -3.02 20.76
CA ARG A 86 6.32 -3.20 22.04
C ARG A 86 7.23 -3.90 23.06
N ASP A 87 7.86 -4.99 22.65
CA ASP A 87 8.73 -5.79 23.51
C ASP A 87 10.04 -5.05 23.87
N ASN A 88 10.34 -3.96 23.14
CA ASN A 88 11.43 -3.02 23.41
C ASN A 88 10.96 -1.69 24.04
N GLY A 89 9.78 -1.68 24.66
CA GLY A 89 9.31 -0.60 25.52
C GLY A 89 8.57 0.54 24.82
N PHE A 90 8.18 0.38 23.58
CA PHE A 90 7.29 1.32 22.88
C PHE A 90 5.82 1.01 23.19
N ASP A 91 5.04 2.03 23.50
CA ASP A 91 3.58 1.91 23.40
C ASP A 91 3.19 1.93 21.91
N THR A 92 2.42 0.94 21.45
CA THR A 92 2.13 0.72 20.04
C THR A 92 0.67 0.98 19.71
N TYR A 93 0.43 1.82 18.71
CA TYR A 93 -0.90 2.29 18.32
C TYR A 93 -1.13 2.13 16.84
N GLN A 94 -2.28 1.55 16.48
CA GLN A 94 -2.77 1.51 15.11
C GLN A 94 -3.99 2.40 15.00
N VAL A 95 -3.97 3.37 14.10
CA VAL A 95 -5.08 4.26 13.75
C VAL A 95 -5.40 4.03 12.28
N THR A 96 -6.48 3.32 12.00
CA THR A 96 -6.76 2.84 10.65
C THR A 96 -8.18 3.08 10.20
N ALA A 97 -8.32 3.47 8.95
CA ALA A 97 -9.59 3.50 8.22
C ALA A 97 -9.77 2.24 7.33
N ASN A 98 -8.76 1.36 7.23
CA ASN A 98 -8.81 0.16 6.41
C ASN A 98 -8.98 -1.11 7.25
N VAL A 99 -10.06 -1.82 7.02
CA VAL A 99 -10.36 -3.12 7.65
C VAL A 99 -9.28 -4.17 7.35
N ALA A 100 -8.64 -4.10 6.18
CA ALA A 100 -7.62 -5.04 5.77
C ALA A 100 -6.32 -4.95 6.60
N THR A 101 -6.12 -3.88 7.36
CA THR A 101 -4.95 -3.73 8.23
C THR A 101 -5.19 -4.23 9.67
N THR A 102 -6.31 -4.90 9.95
CA THR A 102 -6.71 -5.33 11.29
C THR A 102 -6.64 -6.85 11.50
N GLU A 103 -7.28 -7.33 12.57
CA GLU A 103 -7.31 -8.74 12.98
C GLU A 103 -7.83 -9.70 11.92
N ILE A 104 -8.52 -9.20 10.91
CA ILE A 104 -9.04 -10.03 9.83
C ILE A 104 -7.91 -10.74 9.08
N PHE A 105 -6.77 -10.07 8.95
CA PHE A 105 -5.58 -10.60 8.29
C PHE A 105 -4.38 -10.74 9.23
N GLY A 106 -4.55 -10.45 10.53
CA GLY A 106 -3.49 -10.56 11.55
C GLY A 106 -2.51 -9.39 11.56
N LEU A 107 -2.86 -8.26 10.95
CA LEU A 107 -2.00 -7.07 10.88
C LEU A 107 -2.09 -6.18 12.13
N GLU A 108 -2.99 -6.48 13.08
CA GLU A 108 -3.08 -5.80 14.37
C GLU A 108 -2.09 -6.32 15.40
N ARG A 109 -1.41 -7.43 15.13
CA ARG A 109 -0.50 -8.07 16.10
C ARG A 109 0.60 -7.13 16.54
N GLY A 110 0.77 -7.05 17.87
CA GLY A 110 1.76 -6.21 18.51
C GLY A 110 1.29 -4.80 18.84
N PHE A 111 0.14 -4.35 18.32
CA PHE A 111 -0.43 -3.07 18.73
C PHE A 111 -1.16 -3.19 20.07
N ASN A 112 -0.79 -2.33 21.03
CA ASN A 112 -1.47 -2.24 22.33
C ASN A 112 -2.90 -1.71 22.17
N VAL A 113 -3.10 -0.78 21.23
CA VAL A 113 -4.41 -0.17 20.95
C VAL A 113 -4.64 -0.03 19.45
N VAL A 114 -5.81 -0.47 18.99
CA VAL A 114 -6.26 -0.33 17.61
C VAL A 114 -7.48 0.59 17.57
N TYR A 115 -7.33 1.76 16.95
CA TYR A 115 -8.40 2.71 16.69
C TYR A 115 -8.96 2.47 15.30
N LYS A 116 -10.14 1.85 15.22
CA LYS A 116 -10.88 1.59 13.99
C LYS A 116 -11.76 2.79 13.67
N LEU A 117 -11.33 3.62 12.72
CA LEU A 117 -11.97 4.93 12.46
C LEU A 117 -13.39 4.80 11.91
N TRP A 118 -13.73 3.71 11.25
CA TRP A 118 -15.11 3.46 10.80
C TRP A 118 -16.12 3.32 11.95
N ASN A 119 -15.69 3.02 13.17
CA ASN A 119 -16.58 3.01 14.32
C ASN A 119 -17.13 4.40 14.66
N ASN A 120 -16.44 5.45 14.24
CA ASN A 120 -16.90 6.84 14.39
C ASN A 120 -17.98 7.20 13.36
N ILE A 121 -18.04 6.45 12.25
CA ILE A 121 -19.00 6.67 11.17
C ILE A 121 -20.32 5.96 11.45
N LEU A 122 -20.26 4.79 12.08
CA LEU A 122 -21.41 3.93 12.35
C LEU A 122 -21.56 3.64 13.85
N PRO A 123 -21.90 4.66 14.66
CA PRO A 123 -21.98 4.50 16.12
C PRO A 123 -23.04 3.49 16.57
N ARG A 124 -24.01 3.16 15.71
CA ARG A 124 -25.11 2.23 16.06
C ARG A 124 -24.75 0.75 16.03
N PHE A 125 -23.76 0.31 15.21
CA PHE A 125 -23.51 -1.12 15.01
C PHE A 125 -22.03 -1.51 14.83
N PRO A 126 -21.08 -1.06 15.66
CA PRO A 126 -19.66 -1.35 15.45
C PRO A 126 -19.40 -2.88 15.47
N LYS A 127 -20.00 -3.61 16.42
CA LYS A 127 -19.85 -5.07 16.54
C LYS A 127 -20.49 -5.85 15.38
N LEU A 128 -21.51 -5.30 14.74
CA LEU A 128 -22.16 -5.95 13.60
C LEU A 128 -21.27 -5.88 12.35
N ILE A 129 -20.57 -4.78 12.14
CA ILE A 129 -19.64 -4.63 11.01
C ILE A 129 -18.43 -5.54 11.20
N ASP A 130 -17.82 -5.55 12.38
CA ASP A 130 -16.74 -6.47 12.72
C ASP A 130 -17.18 -7.93 12.52
N PHE A 131 -18.37 -8.27 12.96
CA PHE A 131 -18.96 -9.59 12.79
C PHE A 131 -19.23 -9.94 11.31
N LEU A 132 -19.73 -9.00 10.51
CA LEU A 132 -20.00 -9.22 9.08
C LEU A 132 -18.74 -9.35 8.25
N VAL A 133 -17.69 -8.66 8.65
CA VAL A 133 -16.36 -8.79 8.03
C VAL A 133 -15.71 -10.11 8.43
N LEU A 134 -15.87 -10.54 9.69
CA LEU A 134 -15.31 -11.79 10.23
C LEU A 134 -15.97 -13.05 9.62
N ILE A 135 -17.27 -13.02 9.38
CA ILE A 135 -17.99 -14.16 8.81
C ILE A 135 -17.53 -14.50 7.38
N GLY A 136 -16.93 -13.53 6.68
CA GLY A 136 -16.17 -13.77 5.44
C GLY A 136 -16.87 -14.56 4.33
N LYS A 137 -18.16 -14.93 4.51
CA LYS A 137 -18.90 -15.71 3.51
C LYS A 137 -19.25 -14.82 2.32
N PRO A 138 -18.65 -15.01 1.16
CA PRO A 138 -18.88 -14.16 -0.02
C PRO A 138 -20.35 -14.00 -0.38
N ARG A 139 -21.17 -15.01 -0.08
CA ARG A 139 -22.63 -15.01 -0.34
C ARG A 139 -23.41 -14.08 0.60
N ILE A 140 -23.02 -13.96 1.87
CA ILE A 140 -23.69 -13.06 2.82
C ILE A 140 -23.26 -11.62 2.54
N ARG A 141 -21.96 -11.41 2.29
CA ARG A 141 -21.42 -10.13 1.85
C ARG A 141 -22.10 -9.64 0.56
N LYS A 142 -22.23 -10.51 -0.46
CA LYS A 142 -22.93 -10.21 -1.71
C LYS A 142 -24.42 -9.93 -1.48
N LYS A 143 -25.08 -10.61 -0.54
CA LYS A 143 -26.50 -10.44 -0.22
C LYS A 143 -26.78 -9.20 0.63
N LEU A 144 -25.85 -8.80 1.52
CA LEU A 144 -25.91 -7.56 2.31
C LEU A 144 -25.57 -6.35 1.46
N PHE A 145 -24.54 -6.45 0.59
CA PHE A 145 -24.19 -5.39 -0.35
C PHE A 145 -25.13 -5.32 -1.58
N SER A 146 -25.79 -6.41 -1.97
CA SER A 146 -26.72 -6.42 -3.10
C SER A 146 -28.18 -6.07 -2.72
N LYS A 147 -28.53 -6.23 -1.47
CA LYS A 147 -29.82 -5.80 -0.94
C LYS A 147 -29.69 -4.45 -0.25
N ASN A 148 -29.27 -3.42 -0.94
CA ASN A 148 -29.51 -2.03 -0.54
C ASN A 148 -29.60 -1.65 0.98
N LEU A 149 -29.46 -2.62 1.92
CA LEU A 149 -29.66 -2.35 3.34
C LEU A 149 -28.58 -1.44 3.92
N LEU A 150 -27.31 -1.66 3.53
CA LEU A 150 -26.23 -0.76 3.93
C LEU A 150 -26.14 0.47 3.01
N MET A 151 -26.45 0.31 1.72
CA MET A 151 -26.30 1.39 0.74
C MET A 151 -27.50 2.34 0.69
N ASN A 152 -28.70 1.92 1.06
CA ASN A 152 -29.86 2.81 1.17
C ASN A 152 -29.81 3.65 2.45
N ASP A 153 -29.38 3.09 3.58
CA ASP A 153 -29.13 3.88 4.79
C ASP A 153 -27.98 4.86 4.55
N PHE A 154 -26.94 4.45 3.85
CA PHE A 154 -25.85 5.35 3.44
C PHE A 154 -26.27 6.41 2.44
N SER A 155 -27.27 6.19 1.59
CA SER A 155 -27.76 7.20 0.63
C SER A 155 -28.56 8.31 1.29
N GLU A 156 -29.23 8.03 2.40
CA GLU A 156 -29.96 9.01 3.20
C GLU A 156 -29.01 9.83 4.09
N ASP A 157 -28.01 9.20 4.70
CA ASP A 157 -26.96 9.87 5.48
C ASP A 157 -26.07 10.75 4.59
N ILE A 158 -25.90 10.42 3.30
CA ILE A 158 -25.25 11.25 2.29
C ILE A 158 -26.00 12.56 2.10
N LYS A 159 -27.34 12.56 2.17
CA LYS A 159 -28.17 13.77 2.07
C LYS A 159 -28.09 14.63 3.34
N VAL A 160 -27.78 14.06 4.48
CA VAL A 160 -27.75 14.75 5.78
C VAL A 160 -26.35 15.29 6.13
N GLY A 161 -25.31 15.04 5.31
CA GLY A 161 -23.99 15.66 5.47
C GLY A 161 -23.11 15.05 6.59
N ASN A 162 -23.49 13.96 7.20
CA ASN A 162 -22.80 13.31 8.34
C ASN A 162 -22.42 11.86 8.07
N SER A 163 -21.91 11.53 6.90
CA SER A 163 -21.69 10.13 6.59
C SER A 163 -20.22 9.75 6.45
N TRP A 164 -20.00 8.46 6.40
CA TRP A 164 -18.75 7.77 6.08
C TRP A 164 -18.04 8.27 4.80
N LEU A 165 -18.69 9.15 4.04
CA LEU A 165 -18.10 9.93 2.95
C LEU A 165 -17.32 11.15 3.47
N GLN A 166 -17.34 11.43 4.76
CA GLN A 166 -16.44 12.41 5.36
C GLN A 166 -15.04 11.82 5.40
N SER A 167 -14.07 12.65 5.07
CA SER A 167 -12.67 12.32 5.18
C SER A 167 -12.32 11.94 6.62
N LEU A 168 -11.66 10.80 6.81
CA LEU A 168 -11.26 10.29 8.12
C LEU A 168 -9.87 10.73 8.55
N TYR A 169 -9.05 11.27 7.61
CA TYR A 169 -7.70 11.73 7.94
C TYR A 169 -7.66 12.78 9.07
N PRO A 170 -8.62 13.73 9.19
CA PRO A 170 -8.57 14.69 10.29
C PRO A 170 -8.75 13.99 11.65
N VAL A 171 -9.59 12.96 11.70
CA VAL A 171 -9.79 12.14 12.90
C VAL A 171 -8.53 11.33 13.19
N ALA A 172 -7.88 10.77 12.16
CA ALA A 172 -6.61 10.06 12.30
C ALA A 172 -5.51 10.96 12.88
N PHE A 173 -5.33 12.17 12.34
CA PHE A 173 -4.33 13.12 12.82
C PHE A 173 -4.67 13.62 14.23
N SER A 174 -5.95 13.91 14.53
CA SER A 174 -6.37 14.27 15.89
C SER A 174 -6.04 13.18 16.90
N LYS A 175 -6.31 11.91 16.52
CA LYS A 175 -6.00 10.77 17.40
C LYS A 175 -4.48 10.57 17.58
N ALA A 176 -3.69 10.76 16.53
CA ALA A 176 -2.24 10.73 16.64
C ALA A 176 -1.72 11.84 17.59
N ASN A 177 -2.25 13.06 17.48
CA ASN A 177 -1.93 14.16 18.38
C ASN A 177 -2.23 13.81 19.85
N GLU A 178 -3.42 13.24 20.13
CA GLU A 178 -3.78 12.79 21.49
C GLU A 178 -2.79 11.76 22.05
N ILE A 179 -2.38 10.79 21.21
CA ILE A 179 -1.43 9.74 21.59
C ILE A 179 -0.06 10.35 21.91
N ILE A 180 0.47 11.20 21.03
CA ILE A 180 1.77 11.85 21.19
C ILE A 180 1.79 12.69 22.47
N GLU A 181 0.77 13.52 22.69
CA GLU A 181 0.68 14.36 23.89
C GLU A 181 0.52 13.54 25.19
N LYS A 182 -0.22 12.44 25.14
CA LYS A 182 -0.33 11.50 26.26
C LYS A 182 1.03 10.88 26.58
N ASN A 183 1.73 10.36 25.58
CA ASN A 183 2.99 9.66 25.77
C ASN A 183 4.11 10.62 26.20
N LYS A 184 4.11 11.85 25.72
CA LYS A 184 5.00 12.92 26.20
C LYS A 184 4.83 13.17 27.69
N LYS A 185 3.59 13.22 28.21
CA LYS A 185 3.32 13.41 29.65
C LYS A 185 3.78 12.23 30.51
N THR A 186 3.85 11.05 29.95
CA THR A 186 4.24 9.81 30.62
C THR A 186 5.68 9.39 30.31
N GLU A 187 6.42 10.18 29.53
CA GLU A 187 7.79 9.91 29.09
C GLU A 187 7.94 8.55 28.37
N LYS A 188 6.88 8.13 27.69
CA LYS A 188 6.85 6.86 26.95
C LYS A 188 7.12 7.07 25.48
N LYS A 189 7.93 6.18 24.91
CA LYS A 189 8.12 6.10 23.45
C LYS A 189 6.90 5.49 22.80
N SER A 190 6.60 5.89 21.55
CA SER A 190 5.48 5.32 20.82
C SER A 190 5.82 4.91 19.39
N PHE A 191 5.16 3.85 18.93
CA PHE A 191 5.01 3.51 17.53
C PHE A 191 3.56 3.75 17.12
N ILE A 192 3.35 4.61 16.14
CA ILE A 192 2.02 4.99 15.65
C ILE A 192 1.95 4.66 14.16
N PHE A 193 1.09 3.73 13.80
CA PHE A 193 0.75 3.44 12.42
C PHE A 193 -0.55 4.14 12.04
N LEU A 194 -0.51 5.02 11.03
CA LEU A 194 -1.66 5.70 10.47
C LEU A 194 -1.94 5.17 9.06
N ASN A 195 -3.15 4.63 8.84
CA ASN A 195 -3.61 4.27 7.51
C ASN A 195 -4.74 5.20 7.07
N LEU A 196 -4.53 5.91 5.95
CA LEU A 196 -5.43 6.89 5.36
C LEU A 196 -6.05 6.30 4.09
N MET A 197 -7.39 6.31 4.00
CA MET A 197 -8.15 5.64 2.94
C MET A 197 -8.66 6.58 1.84
N GLU A 198 -8.39 7.87 1.93
CA GLU A 198 -8.93 8.86 0.99
C GLU A 198 -8.49 8.63 -0.45
N THR A 199 -7.29 8.12 -0.64
CA THR A 199 -6.69 7.82 -1.94
C THR A 199 -7.01 6.42 -2.47
N HIS A 200 -7.72 5.61 -1.67
CA HIS A 200 -8.23 4.29 -2.07
C HIS A 200 -9.61 4.41 -2.73
N TYR A 201 -9.90 3.50 -3.68
CA TYR A 201 -11.23 3.34 -4.27
C TYR A 201 -12.31 3.14 -3.17
N PRO A 202 -13.47 3.81 -3.22
CA PRO A 202 -14.07 4.56 -4.34
C PRO A 202 -13.68 6.05 -4.46
N TYR A 203 -12.58 6.48 -3.83
CA TYR A 203 -12.09 7.85 -3.73
C TYR A 203 -13.11 8.81 -3.10
N HIS A 204 -12.66 9.84 -2.41
CA HIS A 204 -13.54 10.71 -1.66
C HIS A 204 -14.51 11.48 -2.57
N ILE A 205 -15.75 11.01 -2.71
CA ILE A 205 -16.72 11.48 -3.72
C ILE A 205 -17.13 12.92 -3.47
N ASN A 206 -17.51 13.30 -2.25
CA ASN A 206 -18.15 14.59 -2.00
C ASN A 206 -17.17 15.77 -1.95
N GLN A 207 -15.95 15.58 -1.53
CA GLN A 207 -14.97 16.66 -1.39
C GLN A 207 -14.07 16.79 -2.62
N SER A 208 -13.74 15.66 -3.27
CA SER A 208 -12.99 15.69 -4.52
C SER A 208 -13.76 16.36 -5.67
N PHE A 209 -15.10 16.33 -5.66
CA PHE A 209 -15.90 17.04 -6.65
C PHE A 209 -15.77 18.56 -6.62
N LYS A 210 -15.39 19.17 -5.51
CA LYS A 210 -15.12 20.62 -5.46
C LYS A 210 -13.93 21.03 -6.33
N PHE A 211 -13.03 20.11 -6.61
CA PHE A 211 -11.81 20.31 -7.41
C PHE A 211 -11.99 19.89 -8.89
N LEU A 212 -12.92 18.97 -9.16
CA LEU A 212 -13.26 18.52 -10.50
C LEU A 212 -14.26 19.52 -11.13
N SER A 213 -13.74 20.65 -11.60
CA SER A 213 -14.58 21.60 -12.35
C SER A 213 -14.84 21.07 -13.73
N LYS A 214 -16.06 20.77 -14.02
CA LYS A 214 -16.81 20.73 -15.28
C LYS A 214 -17.49 19.39 -15.59
N GLY A 215 -18.78 19.36 -15.41
CA GLY A 215 -19.68 18.62 -16.30
C GLY A 215 -20.01 17.20 -15.96
N LEU A 216 -19.46 16.60 -14.89
CA LEU A 216 -19.84 15.25 -14.48
C LEU A 216 -20.88 15.30 -13.35
N SER A 217 -21.94 14.55 -13.54
CA SER A 217 -23.05 14.45 -12.60
C SER A 217 -22.57 14.04 -11.20
N ASN A 218 -22.98 14.81 -10.19
CA ASN A 218 -22.80 14.49 -8.77
C ASN A 218 -23.68 13.31 -8.32
N ASN A 219 -24.25 12.58 -9.27
CA ASN A 219 -25.21 11.53 -9.00
C ASN A 219 -24.48 10.20 -8.75
N TYR A 220 -24.51 9.73 -7.51
CA TYR A 220 -23.97 8.44 -7.11
C TYR A 220 -24.46 7.26 -7.97
N HIS A 221 -25.71 7.30 -8.42
CA HIS A 221 -26.29 6.25 -9.28
C HIS A 221 -25.67 6.20 -10.67
N GLU A 222 -25.38 7.36 -11.26
CA GLU A 222 -24.67 7.43 -12.54
C GLU A 222 -23.24 6.95 -12.43
N LEU A 223 -22.57 7.34 -11.36
CA LEU A 223 -21.22 6.84 -11.06
C LEU A 223 -21.20 5.34 -10.88
N LYS A 224 -22.15 4.77 -10.13
CA LYS A 224 -22.26 3.32 -9.94
C LYS A 224 -22.58 2.59 -11.23
N SER A 225 -23.37 3.18 -12.12
CA SER A 225 -23.66 2.59 -13.43
C SER A 225 -22.45 2.67 -14.37
N LEU A 226 -21.70 3.77 -14.34
CA LEU A 226 -20.42 3.93 -15.03
C LEU A 226 -19.40 2.89 -14.51
N PHE A 227 -19.26 2.72 -13.20
CA PHE A 227 -18.42 1.69 -12.61
C PHE A 227 -18.77 0.29 -13.12
N ARG A 228 -20.07 -0.04 -13.20
CA ARG A 228 -20.51 -1.34 -13.72
C ARG A 228 -20.24 -1.52 -15.20
N MET A 229 -20.42 -0.49 -16.00
CA MET A 229 -20.17 -0.53 -17.45
C MET A 229 -18.69 -0.74 -17.75
N VAL A 230 -17.82 -0.01 -17.05
CA VAL A 230 -16.38 -0.12 -17.23
C VAL A 230 -15.87 -1.48 -16.75
N ASP A 231 -16.30 -1.94 -15.59
CA ASP A 231 -15.96 -3.29 -15.11
C ASP A 231 -16.39 -4.36 -16.12
N GLN A 232 -17.55 -4.22 -16.73
CA GLN A 232 -18.04 -5.17 -17.73
C GLN A 232 -17.29 -5.07 -19.06
N SER A 233 -17.00 -3.88 -19.56
CA SER A 233 -16.25 -3.69 -20.80
C SER A 233 -14.79 -4.10 -20.65
N PHE A 234 -14.17 -3.80 -19.50
CA PHE A 234 -12.82 -4.24 -19.18
C PHE A 234 -12.72 -5.76 -19.06
N LEU A 235 -13.74 -6.41 -18.47
CA LEU A 235 -13.86 -7.87 -18.42
C LEU A 235 -14.06 -8.50 -19.78
N LYS A 236 -14.53 -7.75 -20.78
CA LYS A 236 -14.75 -8.23 -22.15
C LYS A 236 -13.61 -7.89 -23.13
N ASN A 237 -12.59 -7.16 -22.66
CA ASN A 237 -11.51 -6.66 -23.53
C ASN A 237 -12.00 -5.71 -24.65
N GLU A 238 -13.13 -5.02 -24.43
CA GLU A 238 -13.70 -4.06 -25.37
C GLU A 238 -13.21 -2.66 -25.01
N GLU A 239 -12.29 -2.10 -25.78
CA GLU A 239 -11.91 -0.70 -25.66
C GLU A 239 -12.99 0.20 -26.28
N THR A 240 -13.53 1.10 -25.49
CA THR A 240 -14.46 2.14 -25.95
C THR A 240 -13.97 3.52 -25.51
N THR A 241 -14.33 4.57 -26.25
CA THR A 241 -14.01 5.96 -25.88
C THR A 241 -14.51 6.29 -24.46
N ILE A 242 -15.68 5.80 -24.10
CA ILE A 242 -16.27 5.96 -22.75
C ILE A 242 -15.38 5.31 -21.67
N GLN A 243 -14.73 4.21 -21.98
CA GLN A 243 -13.83 3.53 -21.06
C GLN A 243 -12.60 4.40 -20.74
N LEU A 244 -11.98 4.99 -21.75
CA LEU A 244 -10.80 5.84 -21.59
C LEU A 244 -11.12 7.11 -20.78
N GLU A 245 -12.23 7.78 -21.08
CA GLU A 245 -12.72 8.95 -20.34
C GLU A 245 -12.97 8.61 -18.86
N TYR A 246 -13.52 7.41 -18.61
CA TYR A 246 -13.78 6.95 -17.26
C TYR A 246 -12.51 6.62 -16.47
N LEU A 247 -11.52 5.99 -17.11
CA LEU A 247 -10.23 5.72 -16.50
C LEU A 247 -9.53 7.02 -16.09
N GLN A 248 -9.56 8.02 -16.96
CA GLN A 248 -9.03 9.34 -16.65
C GLN A 248 -9.79 9.98 -15.48
N LEU A 249 -11.11 9.86 -15.45
CA LEU A 249 -11.92 10.35 -14.34
C LEU A 249 -11.54 9.71 -13.01
N LEU A 250 -11.28 8.39 -12.97
CA LEU A 250 -10.83 7.70 -11.76
C LEU A 250 -9.47 8.21 -11.29
N LYS A 251 -8.53 8.40 -12.22
CA LYS A 251 -7.22 8.98 -11.93
C LYS A 251 -7.33 10.40 -11.38
N ASP A 252 -8.18 11.23 -11.99
CA ASP A 252 -8.43 12.61 -11.55
C ASP A 252 -9.07 12.65 -10.15
N ARG A 253 -9.90 11.68 -9.82
CA ARG A 253 -10.46 11.54 -8.47
C ARG A 253 -9.41 11.17 -7.43
N GLN A 254 -8.51 10.25 -7.74
CA GLN A 254 -7.42 9.95 -6.82
C GLN A 254 -6.53 11.18 -6.62
N LYS A 255 -6.24 11.95 -7.70
CA LYS A 255 -5.54 13.25 -7.59
C LYS A 255 -6.28 14.22 -6.69
N ALA A 256 -7.60 14.36 -6.86
CA ALA A 256 -8.41 15.24 -6.03
C ALA A 256 -8.47 14.79 -4.57
N SER A 257 -8.48 13.48 -4.31
CA SER A 257 -8.40 12.92 -2.96
C SER A 257 -7.04 13.19 -2.31
N TRP A 258 -5.96 13.10 -3.08
CA TRP A 258 -4.63 13.49 -2.63
C TRP A 258 -4.59 14.99 -2.27
N LYS A 259 -5.10 15.86 -3.15
CA LYS A 259 -5.20 17.32 -2.91
C LYS A 259 -5.95 17.66 -1.63
N LEU A 260 -6.89 16.83 -1.23
CA LEU A 260 -7.64 17.01 0.00
C LEU A 260 -6.76 16.87 1.24
N ILE A 261 -5.83 15.92 1.24
CA ILE A 261 -5.05 15.55 2.44
C ILE A 261 -3.64 16.14 2.47
N GLU A 262 -3.05 16.46 1.31
CA GLU A 262 -1.62 16.80 1.21
C GLU A 262 -1.20 17.99 2.08
N LYS A 263 -2.02 19.05 2.14
CA LYS A 263 -1.72 20.24 2.92
C LYS A 263 -1.74 19.97 4.42
N ASP A 264 -2.77 19.27 4.89
CA ASP A 264 -2.91 18.97 6.31
C ASP A 264 -1.90 17.91 6.74
N LEU A 265 -1.52 16.99 5.86
CA LEU A 265 -0.41 16.06 6.06
C LEU A 265 0.92 16.81 6.23
N ASP A 266 1.21 17.77 5.36
CA ASP A 266 2.45 18.55 5.42
C ASP A 266 2.53 19.36 6.73
N ILE A 267 1.41 19.96 7.17
CA ILE A 267 1.29 20.65 8.45
C ILE A 267 1.48 19.69 9.63
N PHE A 268 0.81 18.53 9.61
CA PHE A 268 0.93 17.49 10.63
C PHE A 268 2.38 17.02 10.76
N VAL A 269 3.02 16.71 9.64
CA VAL A 269 4.42 16.27 9.62
C VAL A 269 5.33 17.37 10.14
N LYS A 270 5.16 18.62 9.72
CA LYS A 270 5.92 19.77 10.25
C LYS A 270 5.79 19.89 11.76
N GLN A 271 4.56 19.84 12.28
CA GLN A 271 4.27 19.94 13.71
C GLN A 271 5.01 18.90 14.56
N HIS A 272 5.15 17.68 14.03
CA HIS A 272 5.73 16.55 14.77
C HIS A 272 7.20 16.26 14.41
N HIS A 273 7.75 16.88 13.38
CA HIS A 273 9.16 16.73 13.00
C HIS A 273 10.03 17.88 13.47
N GLU A 274 9.61 19.14 13.27
CA GLU A 274 10.44 20.32 13.52
C GLU A 274 10.80 20.45 14.99
N GLY A 275 12.10 20.36 15.31
CA GLY A 275 12.62 20.44 16.68
C GLY A 275 12.19 19.30 17.60
N LYS A 276 11.78 18.16 17.08
CA LYS A 276 11.35 16.96 17.83
C LYS A 276 12.26 15.79 17.53
N ASN A 277 12.44 14.90 18.51
CA ASN A 277 13.16 13.64 18.31
C ASN A 277 12.21 12.53 17.80
N ASN A 278 11.56 12.77 16.67
CA ASN A 278 10.64 11.82 16.06
C ASN A 278 11.19 11.30 14.74
N LEU A 279 10.89 10.03 14.45
CA LEU A 279 11.06 9.43 13.13
C LEU A 279 9.70 9.39 12.46
N ILE A 280 9.58 10.05 11.31
CA ILE A 280 8.36 10.05 10.50
C ILE A 280 8.63 9.42 9.15
N ILE A 281 7.81 8.46 8.77
CA ILE A 281 7.83 7.84 7.46
C ILE A 281 6.47 8.08 6.82
N PHE A 282 6.47 8.66 5.63
CA PHE A 282 5.28 8.81 4.80
C PHE A 282 5.44 8.07 3.49
N GLY A 283 4.41 7.33 3.10
CA GLY A 283 4.39 6.62 1.83
C GLY A 283 3.03 6.01 1.50
N SER A 284 3.03 5.14 0.50
CA SER A 284 1.89 4.27 0.19
C SER A 284 2.26 2.82 0.42
N ASP A 285 1.25 1.99 0.65
CA ASP A 285 1.42 0.54 0.68
C ASP A 285 1.55 -0.03 -0.74
N HIS A 286 0.75 0.44 -1.69
CA HIS A 286 0.81 0.11 -3.12
C HIS A 286 0.23 1.27 -3.93
N GLY A 287 0.22 1.14 -5.26
CA GLY A 287 -0.42 2.08 -6.17
C GLY A 287 -1.78 1.59 -6.68
N GLU A 288 -2.19 2.10 -7.84
CA GLU A 288 -3.49 1.84 -8.45
C GLU A 288 -3.38 1.87 -9.98
N ASN A 289 -4.13 1.01 -10.69
CA ASN A 289 -4.16 1.01 -12.14
C ASN A 289 -5.43 1.66 -12.68
N PHE A 290 -5.24 2.53 -13.65
CA PHE A 290 -6.29 3.20 -14.41
C PHE A 290 -6.14 2.90 -15.90
N GLY A 291 -6.03 1.62 -16.26
CA GLY A 291 -5.74 1.16 -17.60
C GLY A 291 -4.24 1.01 -17.90
N ASP A 292 -3.37 1.27 -16.95
CA ASP A 292 -1.93 1.13 -17.10
C ASP A 292 -1.58 -0.32 -17.47
N GLU A 293 -0.79 -0.52 -18.55
CA GLU A 293 -0.43 -1.84 -19.07
C GLU A 293 -1.66 -2.77 -19.27
N ASP A 294 -2.84 -2.22 -19.60
CA ASP A 294 -4.13 -2.92 -19.69
C ASP A 294 -4.64 -3.51 -18.38
N TRP A 295 -4.25 -2.96 -17.22
CA TRP A 295 -4.75 -3.38 -15.92
C TRP A 295 -5.64 -2.33 -15.26
N MET A 296 -6.60 -2.85 -14.48
CA MET A 296 -7.49 -2.06 -13.63
C MET A 296 -7.31 -2.41 -12.17
N TYR A 297 -7.44 -1.40 -11.32
CA TYR A 297 -7.35 -1.55 -9.87
C TYR A 297 -5.99 -2.12 -9.43
N HIS A 298 -5.96 -2.69 -8.23
CA HIS A 298 -4.73 -3.14 -7.58
C HIS A 298 -4.74 -4.64 -7.24
N PHE A 299 -5.37 -5.48 -8.08
CA PHE A 299 -5.40 -6.92 -7.86
C PHE A 299 -4.67 -7.70 -8.94
N SER A 300 -3.94 -8.72 -8.52
CA SER A 300 -3.33 -9.73 -9.41
C SER A 300 -2.43 -9.18 -10.51
N ASN A 301 -1.70 -8.08 -10.24
CA ASN A 301 -0.78 -7.47 -11.20
C ASN A 301 0.46 -6.90 -10.51
N LEU A 302 1.52 -6.67 -11.28
CA LEU A 302 2.76 -6.04 -10.84
C LEU A 302 3.18 -4.93 -11.79
N THR A 303 2.22 -4.09 -12.22
CA THR A 303 2.51 -2.90 -13.04
C THR A 303 3.29 -1.86 -12.24
N GLU A 304 4.01 -0.96 -12.89
CA GLU A 304 4.67 0.17 -12.19
C GLU A 304 3.64 1.07 -11.50
N ALA A 305 2.49 1.31 -12.13
CA ALA A 305 1.40 2.06 -11.54
C ALA A 305 0.86 1.43 -10.24
N GLY A 306 0.90 0.09 -10.15
CA GLY A 306 0.43 -0.67 -9.00
C GLY A 306 1.47 -0.87 -7.90
N ILE A 307 2.77 -0.84 -8.21
CA ILE A 307 3.80 -1.17 -7.22
C ILE A 307 4.83 -0.07 -6.96
N ARG A 308 5.02 0.92 -7.86
CA ARG A 308 5.89 2.07 -7.57
C ARG A 308 5.16 3.02 -6.62
N ILE A 309 5.78 3.28 -5.47
CA ILE A 309 5.16 4.02 -4.37
C ILE A 309 5.94 5.29 -4.03
N PRO A 310 5.26 6.36 -3.59
CA PRO A 310 5.92 7.46 -2.89
C PRO A 310 6.46 6.96 -1.55
N LEU A 311 7.68 7.37 -1.20
CA LEU A 311 8.30 7.04 0.08
C LEU A 311 9.21 8.17 0.52
N PHE A 312 8.94 8.72 1.71
CA PHE A 312 9.66 9.81 2.34
C PHE A 312 10.06 9.39 3.75
N TRP A 313 11.31 9.65 4.09
CA TRP A 313 11.89 9.37 5.40
C TRP A 313 12.37 10.66 6.03
N LEU A 314 11.88 10.96 7.23
CA LEU A 314 12.21 12.16 7.99
C LEU A 314 12.73 11.75 9.36
N ASP A 315 14.00 11.98 9.59
CA ASP A 315 14.66 11.79 10.90
C ASP A 315 15.37 13.09 11.31
N ASN A 316 15.59 13.25 12.60
CA ASN A 316 16.26 14.46 13.14
C ASN A 316 17.78 14.45 12.99
N ILE A 317 18.34 13.43 12.34
CA ILE A 317 19.80 13.27 12.23
C ILE A 317 20.35 14.13 11.09
N ASP A 318 19.57 14.24 10.02
CA ASP A 318 19.96 14.98 8.83
C ASP A 318 18.72 15.60 8.16
N ASN A 319 18.42 16.84 8.56
CA ASN A 319 17.27 17.62 8.07
C ASN A 319 17.48 18.19 6.66
N LYS A 320 18.28 17.55 5.82
CA LYS A 320 18.50 17.96 4.44
C LYS A 320 17.64 17.14 3.49
N ALA A 321 16.99 17.87 2.58
CA ALA A 321 16.31 17.23 1.47
C ALA A 321 17.33 16.45 0.62
N GLU A 322 17.02 15.19 0.38
CA GLU A 322 17.83 14.31 -0.46
C GLU A 322 16.93 13.48 -1.37
N SER A 323 17.27 13.41 -2.65
CA SER A 323 16.61 12.52 -3.61
C SER A 323 17.44 11.25 -3.77
N ILE A 324 16.91 10.13 -3.30
CA ILE A 324 17.57 8.81 -3.37
C ILE A 324 16.98 8.06 -4.56
N ASN A 325 17.77 7.97 -5.63
CA ASN A 325 17.35 7.31 -6.89
C ASN A 325 17.62 5.81 -6.92
N GLN A 326 18.20 5.28 -5.85
CA GLN A 326 18.44 3.84 -5.72
C GLN A 326 17.13 3.06 -5.75
N GLU A 327 17.14 1.96 -6.49
CA GLU A 327 16.03 1.00 -6.45
C GLU A 327 15.93 0.37 -5.06
N THR A 328 14.76 0.48 -4.44
CA THR A 328 14.55 -0.03 -3.08
C THR A 328 13.18 -0.69 -2.91
N SER A 329 13.06 -1.48 -1.86
CA SER A 329 11.82 -2.18 -1.52
C SER A 329 11.22 -1.67 -0.22
N GLN A 330 9.91 -1.55 -0.17
CA GLN A 330 9.20 -1.13 1.05
C GLN A 330 9.45 -2.05 2.25
N LYS A 331 9.77 -3.34 2.05
CA LYS A 331 10.09 -4.25 3.17
C LYS A 331 11.28 -3.79 4.00
N PHE A 332 12.17 -2.97 3.42
CA PHE A 332 13.33 -2.45 4.14
C PHE A 332 12.99 -1.33 5.14
N ILE A 333 11.76 -0.81 5.12
CA ILE A 333 11.21 0.09 6.16
C ILE A 333 11.33 -0.59 7.54
N PHE A 334 10.99 -1.88 7.62
CA PHE A 334 11.11 -2.70 8.84
C PHE A 334 12.50 -2.60 9.47
N ASN A 335 13.53 -2.99 8.73
CA ASN A 335 14.91 -2.96 9.21
C ASN A 335 15.41 -1.55 9.49
N SER A 336 14.97 -0.57 8.69
CA SER A 336 15.37 0.84 8.85
C SER A 336 14.82 1.43 10.16
N ILE A 337 13.57 1.12 10.51
CA ILE A 337 12.97 1.53 11.78
C ILE A 337 13.71 0.87 12.96
N LEU A 338 13.93 -0.46 12.92
CA LEU A 338 14.64 -1.16 13.98
C LEU A 338 16.04 -0.59 14.21
N LYS A 339 16.76 -0.29 13.12
CA LYS A 339 18.09 0.33 13.19
C LYS A 339 18.04 1.72 13.80
N SER A 340 17.06 2.56 13.43
CA SER A 340 16.89 3.90 14.01
C SER A 340 16.51 3.84 15.49
N CYS A 341 15.77 2.81 15.90
CA CYS A 341 15.44 2.55 17.29
C CYS A 341 16.56 1.84 18.06
N ARG A 342 17.69 1.50 17.40
CA ARG A 342 18.80 0.72 18.00
C ARG A 342 18.40 -0.63 18.56
N ILE A 343 17.41 -1.23 17.95
CA ILE A 343 16.91 -2.54 18.33
C ILE A 343 17.66 -3.60 17.49
N ASN A 344 18.34 -4.50 18.18
CA ASN A 344 18.96 -5.66 17.57
C ASN A 344 18.04 -6.86 17.69
N ILE A 345 17.73 -7.46 16.56
CA ILE A 345 17.06 -8.76 16.48
C ILE A 345 18.13 -9.84 16.33
N ASN A 346 17.80 -11.08 16.72
CA ASN A 346 18.73 -12.23 16.67
C ASN A 346 19.27 -12.56 15.26
N LYS A 347 18.78 -11.85 14.24
CA LYS A 347 19.30 -11.90 12.87
C LYS A 347 20.01 -10.58 12.57
N PRO A 348 21.17 -10.61 11.89
CA PRO A 348 21.84 -9.38 11.52
C PRO A 348 20.93 -8.52 10.61
N ILE A 349 20.77 -7.23 10.95
CA ILE A 349 20.09 -6.28 10.08
C ILE A 349 21.03 -5.98 8.91
N ILE A 350 20.83 -6.70 7.80
CA ILE A 350 21.73 -6.68 6.66
C ILE A 350 21.35 -5.55 5.70
N THR A 351 20.08 -5.41 5.38
CA THR A 351 19.56 -4.47 4.38
C THR A 351 18.61 -3.46 5.01
N THR A 352 18.83 -2.19 4.70
CA THR A 352 17.97 -1.08 5.08
C THR A 352 17.70 -0.22 3.85
N LEU A 353 16.80 0.77 3.95
CA LEU A 353 16.55 1.75 2.89
C LEU A 353 17.83 2.52 2.43
N PHE A 354 18.83 2.60 3.30
CA PHE A 354 20.04 3.42 3.11
C PHE A 354 21.30 2.59 2.83
N LYS A 355 21.19 1.29 2.73
CA LYS A 355 22.37 0.42 2.56
C LYS A 355 22.12 -0.60 1.48
N GLU A 356 22.91 -0.54 0.42
CA GLU A 356 22.96 -1.58 -0.60
C GLU A 356 23.69 -2.82 -0.11
N ASN A 357 23.07 -3.96 -0.32
CA ASN A 357 23.67 -5.28 -0.18
C ASN A 357 23.13 -6.16 -1.31
N PHE A 358 23.62 -7.40 -1.41
CA PHE A 358 23.11 -8.38 -2.37
C PHE A 358 21.59 -8.64 -2.24
N ASP A 359 20.99 -8.40 -1.06
CA ASP A 359 19.54 -8.46 -0.81
C ASP A 359 18.77 -7.18 -1.19
N SER A 360 19.46 -6.15 -1.69
CA SER A 360 18.84 -4.83 -1.99
C SER A 360 17.97 -4.83 -3.26
N ILE A 361 18.02 -5.89 -4.06
CA ILE A 361 17.22 -5.98 -5.27
C ILE A 361 15.74 -5.99 -4.91
N PRO A 362 14.95 -4.99 -5.36
CA PRO A 362 13.53 -4.96 -5.10
C PRO A 362 12.82 -6.13 -5.77
N MET A 363 11.96 -6.80 -5.01
CA MET A 363 11.14 -7.91 -5.48
C MET A 363 9.69 -7.63 -5.12
N SER A 364 8.78 -8.04 -5.99
CA SER A 364 7.34 -7.92 -5.77
C SER A 364 6.62 -9.19 -6.22
N GLU A 365 5.54 -9.51 -5.53
CA GLU A 365 4.77 -10.72 -5.76
C GLU A 365 3.28 -10.43 -5.82
N SER A 366 2.61 -11.13 -6.69
CA SER A 366 1.15 -11.09 -6.79
C SER A 366 0.61 -12.50 -6.89
N PHE A 367 -0.37 -12.81 -6.07
CA PHE A 367 -1.04 -14.11 -6.04
C PHE A 367 -2.45 -13.99 -6.57
N TRP A 368 -2.79 -14.90 -7.48
CA TRP A 368 -4.10 -14.93 -8.07
C TRP A 368 -5.19 -15.24 -7.03
N TYR A 369 -6.28 -14.51 -7.13
CA TYR A 369 -7.47 -14.72 -6.33
C TYR A 369 -8.57 -15.39 -7.14
N ASN A 370 -8.97 -16.61 -6.73
CA ASN A 370 -10.04 -17.35 -7.37
C ASN A 370 -11.41 -16.71 -7.12
N ASN A 371 -11.94 -16.00 -8.10
CA ASN A 371 -13.26 -15.38 -8.04
C ASN A 371 -14.27 -16.15 -8.90
N ASN A 372 -14.48 -17.45 -8.62
CA ASN A 372 -15.55 -18.31 -9.15
C ASN A 372 -15.82 -18.15 -10.67
N GLY A 373 -14.79 -18.28 -11.50
CA GLY A 373 -14.94 -18.58 -12.92
C GLY A 373 -15.20 -17.43 -13.88
N LYS A 374 -15.20 -16.15 -13.42
CA LYS A 374 -15.42 -14.98 -14.29
C LYS A 374 -14.21 -14.06 -14.44
N THR A 375 -13.03 -14.54 -14.11
CA THR A 375 -11.80 -13.75 -14.17
C THR A 375 -11.14 -13.90 -15.55
N LEU A 376 -10.73 -12.80 -16.17
CA LEU A 376 -9.93 -12.81 -17.39
C LEU A 376 -8.67 -13.66 -17.20
N GLU A 377 -8.23 -14.31 -18.26
CA GLU A 377 -7.07 -15.21 -18.23
C GLU A 377 -5.83 -14.55 -17.64
N LYS A 378 -5.57 -13.27 -17.98
CA LYS A 378 -4.42 -12.52 -17.49
C LYS A 378 -4.36 -12.38 -15.96
N TYR A 379 -5.51 -12.45 -15.27
CA TYR A 379 -5.58 -12.37 -13.80
C TYR A 379 -5.39 -13.71 -13.09
N LYS A 380 -5.27 -14.81 -13.83
CA LYS A 380 -5.20 -16.17 -13.26
C LYS A 380 -3.79 -16.64 -12.91
N TYR A 381 -2.78 -15.81 -13.08
CA TYR A 381 -1.40 -16.21 -12.85
C TYR A 381 -0.85 -15.57 -11.57
N ASN A 382 -0.15 -16.37 -10.79
CA ASN A 382 0.79 -15.84 -9.80
C ASN A 382 1.94 -15.17 -10.55
N GLN A 383 2.43 -14.06 -10.01
CA GLN A 383 3.50 -13.27 -10.62
C GLN A 383 4.57 -12.98 -9.59
N PHE A 384 5.81 -13.06 -10.04
CA PHE A 384 7.00 -12.64 -9.31
C PHE A 384 7.76 -11.64 -10.17
N SER A 385 8.28 -10.58 -9.58
CA SER A 385 9.15 -9.64 -10.30
C SER A 385 10.36 -9.23 -9.47
N PHE A 386 11.43 -8.89 -10.19
CA PHE A 386 12.59 -8.21 -9.61
C PHE A 386 13.07 -7.11 -10.56
N PHE A 387 13.87 -6.18 -10.00
CA PHE A 387 14.32 -4.98 -10.70
C PHE A 387 15.84 -4.94 -10.73
N LYS A 388 16.40 -4.59 -11.89
CA LYS A 388 17.81 -4.36 -12.06
C LYS A 388 18.08 -3.42 -13.23
N ASP A 389 18.89 -2.36 -12.98
CA ASP A 389 19.36 -1.42 -14.00
C ASP A 389 18.20 -0.80 -14.83
N SER A 390 17.14 -0.34 -14.14
CA SER A 390 15.92 0.21 -14.74
C SER A 390 15.15 -0.76 -15.65
N ILE A 391 15.35 -2.05 -15.46
CA ILE A 391 14.58 -3.08 -16.12
C ILE A 391 13.85 -3.90 -15.05
N LYS A 392 12.54 -4.07 -15.24
CA LYS A 392 11.71 -4.97 -14.47
C LYS A 392 11.60 -6.31 -15.20
N TYR A 393 11.90 -7.38 -14.51
CA TYR A 393 11.75 -8.75 -14.99
C TYR A 393 10.56 -9.37 -14.29
N ILE A 394 9.61 -9.93 -15.04
CA ILE A 394 8.36 -10.47 -14.51
C ILE A 394 8.22 -11.93 -14.94
N LEU A 395 8.14 -12.83 -13.97
CA LEU A 395 7.70 -14.21 -14.16
C LEU A 395 6.16 -14.25 -13.98
N ARG A 396 5.43 -14.61 -15.04
CA ARG A 396 3.99 -14.76 -15.04
C ARG A 396 3.63 -16.20 -15.40
N GLY A 397 3.20 -16.98 -14.39
CA GLY A 397 3.12 -18.43 -14.57
C GLY A 397 4.51 -19.03 -14.83
N GLU A 398 4.73 -19.56 -16.02
CA GLU A 398 6.03 -20.14 -16.44
C GLU A 398 6.79 -19.27 -17.46
N LYS A 399 6.28 -18.06 -17.77
CA LYS A 399 6.83 -17.19 -18.81
C LYS A 399 7.47 -15.95 -18.22
N TRP A 400 8.66 -15.63 -18.72
CA TRP A 400 9.37 -14.41 -18.42
C TRP A 400 9.01 -13.28 -19.37
N HIS A 401 8.94 -12.09 -18.82
CA HIS A 401 8.73 -10.83 -19.54
C HIS A 401 9.71 -9.79 -18.99
N SER A 402 10.10 -8.84 -19.82
CA SER A 402 10.87 -7.68 -19.38
C SER A 402 10.19 -6.38 -19.77
N LEU A 403 10.41 -5.35 -18.94
CA LEU A 403 9.90 -4.01 -19.15
C LEU A 403 11.00 -3.01 -18.81
N LYS A 404 11.43 -2.21 -19.78
CA LYS A 404 12.33 -1.09 -19.51
C LYS A 404 11.55 0.04 -18.85
N ILE A 405 12.00 0.51 -17.70
CA ILE A 405 11.34 1.56 -16.95
C ILE A 405 12.01 2.89 -17.35
N GLY A 406 11.25 3.75 -18.04
CA GLY A 406 11.67 5.12 -18.34
C GLY A 406 11.56 6.04 -17.13
N ASN A 407 12.28 7.16 -17.16
CA ASN A 407 12.16 8.20 -16.14
C ASN A 407 10.83 8.97 -16.25
N ASP A 408 10.20 8.98 -17.42
CA ASP A 408 8.93 9.65 -17.69
C ASP A 408 7.80 8.62 -17.89
N SER A 409 6.67 8.89 -17.25
CA SER A 409 5.44 8.08 -17.33
C SER A 409 4.80 8.07 -18.74
N LYS A 410 5.40 8.71 -19.72
CA LYS A 410 4.92 8.81 -21.10
C LYS A 410 5.61 7.87 -22.08
N ASP A 411 6.70 7.23 -21.70
CA ASP A 411 7.31 6.23 -22.55
C ASP A 411 6.39 5.01 -22.65
N GLU A 412 6.09 4.61 -23.87
CA GLU A 412 5.33 3.39 -24.19
C GLU A 412 6.09 2.16 -23.69
N ASN A 413 5.92 1.85 -22.43
CA ASN A 413 6.49 0.68 -21.78
C ASN A 413 5.76 -0.59 -22.32
N LYS A 414 6.14 -1.03 -23.50
CA LYS A 414 5.64 -2.31 -24.06
C LYS A 414 6.33 -3.46 -23.37
N LEU A 415 5.55 -4.30 -22.73
CA LEU A 415 6.01 -5.55 -22.18
C LEU A 415 6.60 -6.42 -23.30
N GLN A 416 7.89 -6.75 -23.21
CA GLN A 416 8.57 -7.62 -24.16
C GLN A 416 8.54 -9.05 -23.64
N ASN A 417 8.05 -9.97 -24.46
CA ASN A 417 8.18 -11.39 -24.17
C ASN A 417 9.64 -11.79 -24.33
N LEU A 418 10.24 -12.33 -23.28
CA LEU A 418 11.53 -12.99 -23.40
C LEU A 418 11.31 -14.40 -23.92
N ASP A 419 12.21 -14.87 -24.79
CA ASP A 419 12.13 -16.22 -25.32
C ASP A 419 12.04 -17.22 -24.17
N ASN A 420 11.11 -18.17 -24.26
CA ASN A 420 10.75 -19.12 -23.20
C ASN A 420 11.91 -20.00 -22.68
N LYS A 421 13.11 -19.86 -23.24
CA LYS A 421 14.30 -20.67 -22.91
C LYS A 421 15.32 -19.95 -22.02
N VAL A 422 15.13 -18.64 -21.79
CA VAL A 422 16.15 -17.83 -21.11
C VAL A 422 15.65 -17.45 -19.71
N ASN A 423 16.34 -17.96 -18.69
CA ASN A 423 16.18 -17.43 -17.34
C ASN A 423 16.95 -16.11 -17.28
N PRO A 424 16.28 -14.95 -17.09
CA PRO A 424 16.94 -13.64 -17.08
C PRO A 424 18.09 -13.53 -16.07
N THR A 425 18.03 -14.30 -14.97
CA THR A 425 19.09 -14.29 -13.95
C THR A 425 20.44 -14.79 -14.49
N GLU A 426 20.47 -15.50 -15.60
CA GLU A 426 21.70 -16.01 -16.21
C GLU A 426 22.39 -14.96 -17.09
N GLU A 427 21.61 -14.09 -17.75
CA GLU A 427 22.10 -13.11 -18.74
C GLU A 427 22.38 -11.72 -18.15
N ILE A 428 21.79 -11.39 -17.01
CA ILE A 428 21.92 -10.06 -16.40
C ILE A 428 23.24 -9.95 -15.66
N ASN A 429 23.83 -8.74 -15.67
CA ASN A 429 25.04 -8.43 -14.91
C ASN A 429 24.74 -8.35 -13.39
N LEU A 430 24.59 -9.49 -12.78
CA LEU A 430 24.36 -9.69 -11.34
C LEU A 430 25.57 -10.36 -10.71
N SER A 431 25.88 -10.01 -9.46
CA SER A 431 26.86 -10.77 -8.70
C SER A 431 26.37 -12.22 -8.48
N LYS A 432 27.30 -13.14 -8.23
CA LYS A 432 26.98 -14.55 -7.96
C LYS A 432 25.98 -14.68 -6.79
N GLU A 433 26.14 -13.84 -5.76
CA GLU A 433 25.27 -13.79 -4.59
C GLU A 433 23.88 -13.28 -4.94
N GLN A 434 23.79 -12.22 -5.77
CA GLN A 434 22.51 -11.70 -6.24
C GLN A 434 21.75 -12.74 -7.08
N LYS A 435 22.41 -13.42 -8.00
CA LYS A 435 21.83 -14.50 -8.80
C LYS A 435 21.29 -15.62 -7.91
N SER A 436 22.09 -16.05 -6.94
CA SER A 436 21.72 -17.10 -6.00
C SER A 436 20.50 -16.70 -5.15
N ASN A 437 20.48 -15.46 -4.66
CA ASN A 437 19.35 -14.96 -3.86
C ASN A 437 18.06 -14.86 -4.67
N ILE A 438 18.11 -14.30 -5.88
CA ILE A 438 16.94 -14.19 -6.76
C ILE A 438 16.42 -15.59 -7.08
N GLN A 439 17.29 -16.52 -7.46
CA GLN A 439 16.89 -17.89 -7.79
C GLN A 439 16.25 -18.59 -6.59
N LEU A 440 16.84 -18.45 -5.40
CA LEU A 440 16.24 -18.97 -4.17
C LEU A 440 14.82 -18.43 -3.96
N LYS A 441 14.61 -17.13 -4.11
CA LYS A 441 13.28 -16.52 -3.94
C LYS A 441 12.28 -16.96 -5.00
N ILE A 442 12.71 -17.18 -6.22
CA ILE A 442 11.87 -17.77 -7.28
C ILE A 442 11.46 -19.18 -6.93
N ASP A 443 12.39 -20.01 -6.44
CA ASP A 443 12.13 -21.40 -6.07
C ASP A 443 11.16 -21.47 -4.89
N GLU A 444 11.36 -20.66 -3.85
CA GLU A 444 10.46 -20.52 -2.69
C GLU A 444 9.06 -20.07 -3.12
N PHE A 445 8.96 -19.04 -3.95
CA PHE A 445 7.70 -18.55 -4.53
C PHE A 445 6.96 -19.64 -5.33
N ASN A 446 7.67 -20.40 -6.17
CA ASN A 446 7.10 -21.47 -6.96
C ASN A 446 6.58 -22.62 -6.08
N ILE A 447 7.31 -22.98 -5.03
CA ILE A 447 6.90 -23.99 -4.06
C ILE A 447 5.64 -23.53 -3.33
N PHE A 448 5.61 -22.29 -2.84
CA PHE A 448 4.44 -21.69 -2.18
C PHE A 448 3.23 -21.66 -3.11
N SER A 449 3.41 -21.18 -4.35
CA SER A 449 2.37 -21.10 -5.36
C SER A 449 1.70 -22.46 -5.65
N LYS A 450 2.50 -23.53 -5.75
CA LYS A 450 1.99 -24.89 -5.99
C LYS A 450 1.22 -25.43 -4.79
N ARG A 451 1.66 -25.19 -3.57
CA ARG A 451 0.98 -25.61 -2.33
C ARG A 451 -0.38 -24.97 -2.18
N THR A 452 -0.48 -23.66 -2.44
CA THR A 452 -1.72 -22.90 -2.28
C THR A 452 -2.77 -23.24 -3.34
N VAL A 453 -2.36 -23.55 -4.56
CA VAL A 453 -3.28 -24.02 -5.63
C VAL A 453 -3.81 -25.42 -5.34
N SER A 454 -3.00 -26.30 -4.74
CA SER A 454 -3.41 -27.68 -4.42
C SER A 454 -4.33 -27.80 -3.19
N GLY A 455 -4.59 -26.71 -2.46
CA GLY A 455 -5.38 -26.73 -1.22
C GLY A 455 -4.73 -27.47 -0.05
N LYS A 456 -3.47 -27.86 -0.19
CA LYS A 456 -2.69 -28.45 0.89
C LYS A 456 -1.99 -27.35 1.67
N ARG A 457 -2.48 -27.07 2.87
CA ARG A 457 -1.78 -26.25 3.87
C ARG A 457 -0.68 -27.04 4.56
#